data_b7cc0cce3cab95dac9e220330520a94f
#
_entry.id   b7cc0cce3cab95dac9e220330520a94f
#
_cell.length_a   1.000
_cell.length_b   1.000
_cell.length_c   1.000
_cell.angle_alpha   90.00
_cell.angle_beta   90.00
_cell.angle_gamma   90.00
#
_symmetry.space_group_name_H-M   'P 1'
#
loop_
_entity.id
_entity.type
_entity.pdbx_description
1 polymer ?
#
loop_
_entity_poly.entity_id
_entity_poly.type
_entity_poly.pdbx_seq_one_letter_code
_entity_poly.pdbx_strand_id
1 'polypeptide(L)'
;DQGVKIERNEKVEKPADLRKDYDAVLMAIGGHKGVRLPMEGSSLEGVILNVDFLKNCGMGKATGMGKKVIVLGGGNVAFDCARSAKRLGAEEIHVACLEAREHMTADEEEIQQAVEEGIMIHPAQTFERITGTGHVTGVDFMNVKSFTFDENHRAVIHREENSEHHIEADTVIFAVGQRPDITEEAGLALGRGNSIAVRDIETDKATSVDGIFAAGDAIYGTKSVIMAIESGREAAAQIDQYLGGNGDISEKLAPEQKPDAYIGICEGFGYMQRKNRCI
;
A
#
# COMPACT_ATOMS: atom_id res chain seq x y z
N ASP A 1 28.44 -2.60 4.89
CA ASP A 1 28.49 -3.35 3.64
C ASP A 1 28.51 -4.85 3.97
N GLN A 2 27.38 -5.53 3.80
CA GLN A 2 27.18 -6.95 4.20
C GLN A 2 27.50 -7.92 3.05
N GLY A 3 28.20 -7.44 2.00
CA GLY A 3 28.58 -8.28 0.86
C GLY A 3 27.43 -8.65 -0.08
N VAL A 4 26.28 -7.99 0.04
CA VAL A 4 25.12 -8.25 -0.83
C VAL A 4 25.43 -7.76 -2.24
N LYS A 5 25.33 -8.66 -3.23
CA LYS A 5 25.44 -8.33 -4.64
C LYS A 5 24.07 -7.88 -5.15
N ILE A 6 24.00 -6.69 -5.74
CA ILE A 6 22.76 -6.14 -6.30
C ILE A 6 22.82 -6.22 -7.82
N GLU A 7 21.96 -7.05 -8.40
CA GLU A 7 21.73 -7.08 -9.84
C GLU A 7 20.53 -6.18 -10.17
N ARG A 8 20.69 -5.29 -11.14
CA ARG A 8 19.67 -4.33 -11.56
C ARG A 8 19.29 -4.55 -13.03
N ASN A 9 18.04 -4.21 -13.36
CA ASN A 9 17.46 -4.38 -14.70
C ASN A 9 17.35 -5.86 -15.12
N GLU A 10 17.34 -6.77 -14.15
CA GLU A 10 17.11 -8.19 -14.35
C GLU A 10 15.67 -8.53 -13.99
N LYS A 11 14.91 -9.00 -14.97
CA LYS A 11 13.54 -9.46 -14.77
C LYS A 11 13.52 -10.95 -14.53
N VAL A 12 13.03 -11.35 -13.36
CA VAL A 12 12.82 -12.77 -13.05
C VAL A 12 11.37 -13.13 -13.36
N GLU A 13 11.15 -13.90 -14.42
CA GLU A 13 9.81 -14.35 -14.81
C GLU A 13 9.40 -15.62 -14.07
N LYS A 14 10.34 -16.55 -13.89
CA LYS A 14 10.11 -17.82 -13.19
C LYS A 14 11.08 -17.96 -12.02
N PRO A 15 10.65 -17.65 -10.80
CA PRO A 15 11.51 -17.78 -9.62
C PRO A 15 12.14 -19.16 -9.43
N ALA A 16 11.45 -20.23 -9.85
CA ALA A 16 11.98 -21.58 -9.81
C ALA A 16 13.26 -21.77 -10.64
N ASP A 17 13.48 -20.97 -11.69
CA ASP A 17 14.71 -21.06 -12.48
C ASP A 17 15.94 -20.61 -11.68
N LEU A 18 15.78 -19.71 -10.72
CA LEU A 18 16.86 -19.28 -9.83
C LEU A 18 17.38 -20.41 -8.94
N ARG A 19 16.58 -21.45 -8.72
CA ARG A 19 17.00 -22.63 -7.93
C ARG A 19 18.12 -23.44 -8.62
N LYS A 20 18.44 -23.16 -9.87
CA LYS A 20 19.58 -23.76 -10.58
C LYS A 20 20.92 -23.19 -10.10
N ASP A 21 20.89 -21.92 -9.65
CA ASP A 21 22.09 -21.15 -9.30
C ASP A 21 22.16 -20.82 -7.81
N TYR A 22 21.04 -20.96 -7.07
CA TYR A 22 20.93 -20.58 -5.67
C TYR A 22 20.28 -21.71 -4.83
N ASP A 23 20.80 -21.94 -3.63
CA ASP A 23 20.32 -22.97 -2.69
C ASP A 23 18.99 -22.61 -2.03
N ALA A 24 18.62 -21.33 -1.98
CA ALA A 24 17.30 -20.83 -1.57
C ALA A 24 16.97 -19.52 -2.29
N VAL A 25 15.69 -19.21 -2.42
CA VAL A 25 15.19 -17.95 -3.04
C VAL A 25 14.15 -17.33 -2.12
N LEU A 26 14.28 -16.05 -1.84
CA LEU A 26 13.28 -15.26 -1.12
C LEU A 26 12.53 -14.30 -2.07
N MET A 27 11.23 -14.46 -2.16
CA MET A 27 10.33 -13.57 -2.89
C MET A 27 9.87 -12.43 -1.98
N ALA A 28 10.48 -11.27 -2.12
CA ALA A 28 10.15 -10.04 -1.35
C ALA A 28 9.74 -8.90 -2.30
N ILE A 29 8.86 -9.20 -3.25
CA ILE A 29 8.49 -8.31 -4.37
C ILE A 29 7.49 -7.22 -3.99
N GLY A 30 6.92 -7.25 -2.79
CA GLY A 30 5.95 -6.26 -2.32
C GLY A 30 4.64 -6.24 -3.12
N GLY A 31 3.87 -5.16 -2.96
CA GLY A 31 2.62 -4.90 -3.65
C GLY A 31 2.75 -3.75 -4.65
N HIS A 32 3.14 -4.01 -5.89
CA HIS A 32 3.44 -2.99 -6.89
C HIS A 32 2.31 -2.69 -7.89
N LYS A 33 1.16 -3.33 -7.75
CA LYS A 33 0.02 -3.17 -8.65
C LYS A 33 -1.19 -2.64 -7.90
N GLY A 34 -1.65 -1.44 -8.25
CA GLY A 34 -2.88 -0.87 -7.70
C GLY A 34 -4.11 -1.68 -8.12
N VAL A 35 -5.13 -1.67 -7.28
CA VAL A 35 -6.41 -2.33 -7.56
C VAL A 35 -7.35 -1.34 -8.24
N ARG A 36 -7.91 -1.77 -9.38
CA ARG A 36 -9.00 -1.09 -10.09
C ARG A 36 -10.30 -1.81 -9.80
N LEU A 37 -11.31 -1.08 -9.31
CA LEU A 37 -12.63 -1.66 -9.13
C LEU A 37 -13.32 -1.85 -10.50
N PRO A 38 -14.02 -3.00 -10.69
CA PRO A 38 -14.78 -3.26 -11.91
C PRO A 38 -16.13 -2.53 -11.87
N MET A 39 -16.09 -1.21 -12.07
CA MET A 39 -17.25 -0.34 -12.09
C MET A 39 -17.35 0.43 -13.40
N GLU A 40 -18.55 0.91 -13.72
CA GLU A 40 -18.79 1.72 -14.90
C GLU A 40 -17.90 2.96 -14.89
N GLY A 41 -17.31 3.27 -16.03
CA GLY A 41 -16.40 4.42 -16.18
C GLY A 41 -14.96 4.19 -15.67
N SER A 42 -14.65 3.03 -15.09
CA SER A 42 -13.31 2.77 -14.52
C SER A 42 -12.17 2.77 -15.56
N SER A 43 -12.47 2.72 -16.85
CA SER A 43 -11.50 2.78 -17.96
C SER A 43 -11.43 4.14 -18.66
N LEU A 44 -12.16 5.15 -18.20
CA LEU A 44 -12.12 6.50 -18.77
C LEU A 44 -10.73 7.12 -18.59
N GLU A 45 -10.37 8.01 -19.51
CA GLU A 45 -9.20 8.87 -19.34
C GLU A 45 -9.39 9.74 -18.08
N GLY A 46 -8.34 9.93 -17.29
CA GLY A 46 -8.39 10.58 -15.97
C GLY A 46 -8.56 9.60 -14.81
N VAL A 47 -8.76 8.28 -15.07
CA VAL A 47 -8.74 7.26 -14.02
C VAL A 47 -7.32 6.71 -13.83
N ILE A 48 -6.77 6.89 -12.63
CA ILE A 48 -5.39 6.56 -12.29
C ILE A 48 -5.37 5.55 -11.12
N LEU A 49 -4.34 4.72 -11.05
CA LEU A 49 -4.11 3.84 -9.90
C LEU A 49 -3.12 4.49 -8.93
N ASN A 50 -3.34 4.30 -7.63
CA ASN A 50 -2.52 4.84 -6.55
C ASN A 50 -1.02 4.60 -6.73
N VAL A 51 -0.62 3.37 -7.05
CA VAL A 51 0.79 2.99 -7.21
C VAL A 51 1.44 3.76 -8.35
N ASP A 52 0.77 3.84 -9.51
CA ASP A 52 1.28 4.55 -10.68
C ASP A 52 1.35 6.06 -10.41
N PHE A 53 0.32 6.62 -9.75
CA PHE A 53 0.29 8.01 -9.35
C PHE A 53 1.46 8.35 -8.42
N LEU A 54 1.59 7.67 -7.29
CA LEU A 54 2.63 7.94 -6.28
C LEU A 54 4.04 7.68 -6.82
N LYS A 55 4.22 6.63 -7.65
CA LYS A 55 5.49 6.36 -8.33
C LYS A 55 5.90 7.51 -9.24
N ASN A 56 4.96 8.02 -10.04
CA ASN A 56 5.23 9.16 -10.93
C ASN A 56 5.53 10.42 -10.13
N CYS A 57 4.81 10.69 -9.03
CA CYS A 57 5.12 11.77 -8.10
C CYS A 57 6.55 11.68 -7.57
N GLY A 58 6.94 10.53 -7.01
CA GLY A 58 8.27 10.31 -6.44
C GLY A 58 9.41 10.39 -7.47
N MET A 59 9.12 10.12 -8.74
CA MET A 59 10.07 10.21 -9.84
C MET A 59 10.08 11.59 -10.52
N GLY A 60 9.24 12.54 -10.09
CA GLY A 60 9.09 13.84 -10.72
C GLY A 60 8.53 13.77 -12.16
N LYS A 61 7.77 12.72 -12.48
CA LYS A 61 7.14 12.53 -13.79
C LYS A 61 5.73 13.12 -13.82
N ALA A 62 5.23 13.42 -15.01
CA ALA A 62 3.84 13.81 -15.20
C ALA A 62 2.90 12.69 -14.70
N THR A 63 1.89 13.07 -13.93
CA THR A 63 0.92 12.13 -13.34
C THR A 63 -0.33 11.96 -14.20
N GLY A 64 -0.59 12.86 -15.15
CA GLY A 64 -1.83 12.91 -15.91
C GLY A 64 -3.03 13.43 -15.10
N MET A 65 -2.78 14.00 -13.93
CA MET A 65 -3.79 14.52 -13.03
C MET A 65 -4.24 15.93 -13.48
N GLY A 66 -5.54 16.22 -13.35
CA GLY A 66 -6.13 17.54 -13.54
C GLY A 66 -6.22 18.36 -12.26
N LYS A 67 -7.27 19.16 -12.12
CA LYS A 67 -7.45 20.13 -11.04
C LYS A 67 -8.45 19.69 -9.96
N LYS A 68 -9.45 18.89 -10.34
CA LYS A 68 -10.47 18.35 -9.46
C LYS A 68 -10.25 16.83 -9.29
N VAL A 69 -9.83 16.42 -8.13
CA VAL A 69 -9.40 15.04 -7.88
C VAL A 69 -10.30 14.35 -6.86
N ILE A 70 -10.80 13.19 -7.20
CA ILE A 70 -11.44 12.28 -6.24
C ILE A 70 -10.50 11.09 -6.00
N VAL A 71 -10.19 10.82 -4.74
CA VAL A 71 -9.47 9.62 -4.31
C VAL A 71 -10.47 8.65 -3.68
N LEU A 72 -10.57 7.45 -4.23
CA LEU A 72 -11.45 6.39 -3.73
C LEU A 72 -10.66 5.45 -2.82
N GLY A 73 -10.97 5.45 -1.52
CA GLY A 73 -10.34 4.67 -0.46
C GLY A 73 -10.18 5.44 0.83
N GLY A 74 -10.06 4.75 1.97
CA GLY A 74 -10.01 5.33 3.32
C GLY A 74 -8.77 4.95 4.14
N GLY A 75 -7.75 4.32 3.54
CA GLY A 75 -6.48 3.99 4.21
C GLY A 75 -5.39 5.03 3.98
N ASN A 76 -4.24 4.90 4.66
CA ASN A 76 -3.11 5.84 4.58
C ASN A 76 -2.70 6.16 3.13
N VAL A 77 -2.68 5.17 2.23
CA VAL A 77 -2.34 5.37 0.81
C VAL A 77 -3.30 6.34 0.10
N ALA A 78 -4.58 6.37 0.49
CA ALA A 78 -5.52 7.33 -0.08
C ALA A 78 -5.17 8.77 0.34
N PHE A 79 -4.75 8.96 1.58
CA PHE A 79 -4.28 10.25 2.08
C PHE A 79 -2.94 10.65 1.46
N ASP A 80 -2.02 9.71 1.26
CA ASP A 80 -0.78 9.96 0.49
C ASP A 80 -1.09 10.47 -0.92
N CYS A 81 -2.05 9.84 -1.61
CA CYS A 81 -2.48 10.28 -2.94
C CYS A 81 -3.10 11.68 -2.89
N ALA A 82 -4.03 11.92 -1.97
CA ALA A 82 -4.74 13.20 -1.86
C ALA A 82 -3.79 14.36 -1.53
N ARG A 83 -2.91 14.17 -0.55
CA ARG A 83 -1.91 15.17 -0.14
C ARG A 83 -0.85 15.40 -1.22
N SER A 84 -0.45 14.33 -1.94
CA SER A 84 0.43 14.47 -3.11
C SER A 84 -0.24 15.24 -4.25
N ALA A 85 -1.53 14.98 -4.51
CA ALA A 85 -2.31 15.73 -5.49
C ALA A 85 -2.37 17.24 -5.14
N LYS A 86 -2.56 17.55 -3.84
CA LYS A 86 -2.54 18.95 -3.35
C LYS A 86 -1.21 19.64 -3.66
N ARG A 87 -0.09 18.96 -3.36
CA ARG A 87 1.26 19.49 -3.59
C ARG A 87 1.59 19.65 -5.06
N LEU A 88 0.96 18.85 -5.93
CA LEU A 88 1.09 18.95 -7.39
C LEU A 88 0.15 19.98 -8.01
N GLY A 89 -0.65 20.68 -7.19
CA GLY A 89 -1.46 21.83 -7.63
C GLY A 89 -2.90 21.47 -8.01
N ALA A 90 -3.45 20.37 -7.49
CA ALA A 90 -4.90 20.16 -7.52
C ALA A 90 -5.60 21.23 -6.66
N GLU A 91 -6.70 21.75 -7.16
CA GLU A 91 -7.44 22.86 -6.55
C GLU A 91 -8.53 22.34 -5.61
N GLU A 92 -9.22 21.28 -6.03
CA GLU A 92 -10.32 20.65 -5.31
C GLU A 92 -10.03 19.15 -5.17
N ILE A 93 -10.02 18.64 -3.92
CA ILE A 93 -9.64 17.26 -3.64
C ILE A 93 -10.64 16.64 -2.66
N HIS A 94 -11.18 15.49 -3.05
CA HIS A 94 -12.11 14.71 -2.28
C HIS A 94 -11.51 13.33 -1.99
N VAL A 95 -11.65 12.84 -0.76
CA VAL A 95 -11.37 11.46 -0.38
C VAL A 95 -12.68 10.82 0.02
N ALA A 96 -13.07 9.73 -0.65
CA ALA A 96 -14.30 9.01 -0.36
C ALA A 96 -14.03 7.54 -0.04
N CYS A 97 -14.71 7.00 0.98
CA CYS A 97 -14.55 5.61 1.42
C CYS A 97 -15.85 4.99 1.95
N LEU A 98 -15.90 3.66 1.98
CA LEU A 98 -17.04 2.91 2.50
C LEU A 98 -17.16 3.00 4.01
N GLU A 99 -16.04 3.13 4.70
CA GLU A 99 -15.95 3.18 6.15
C GLU A 99 -16.59 4.46 6.70
N ALA A 100 -17.31 4.33 7.82
CA ALA A 100 -17.67 5.48 8.62
C ALA A 100 -16.41 6.15 9.19
N ARG A 101 -16.49 7.43 9.54
CA ARG A 101 -15.33 8.23 9.97
C ARG A 101 -14.52 7.57 11.11
N GLU A 102 -15.21 6.99 12.09
CA GLU A 102 -14.63 6.31 13.24
C GLU A 102 -14.02 4.95 12.93
N HIS A 103 -14.25 4.40 11.74
CA HIS A 103 -13.77 3.09 11.29
C HIS A 103 -12.80 3.18 10.11
N MET A 104 -12.42 4.39 9.72
CA MET A 104 -11.41 4.57 8.69
C MET A 104 -10.09 3.93 9.13
N THR A 105 -9.40 3.30 8.19
CA THR A 105 -8.16 2.56 8.48
C THR A 105 -6.90 3.42 8.39
N ALA A 106 -7.03 4.67 7.96
CA ALA A 106 -5.93 5.62 7.98
C ALA A 106 -5.66 6.11 9.41
N ASP A 107 -4.41 6.46 9.67
CA ASP A 107 -4.00 7.07 10.93
C ASP A 107 -4.69 8.42 11.13
N GLU A 108 -5.13 8.69 12.36
CA GLU A 108 -5.85 9.92 12.69
C GLU A 108 -5.02 11.18 12.37
N GLU A 109 -3.72 11.11 12.57
CA GLU A 109 -2.80 12.22 12.23
C GLU A 109 -2.80 12.52 10.74
N GLU A 110 -2.83 11.48 9.87
CA GLU A 110 -2.89 11.66 8.41
C GLU A 110 -4.22 12.27 7.97
N ILE A 111 -5.32 11.84 8.59
CA ILE A 111 -6.66 12.39 8.33
C ILE A 111 -6.72 13.86 8.73
N GLN A 112 -6.24 14.19 9.94
CA GLN A 112 -6.25 15.57 10.44
C GLN A 112 -5.40 16.49 9.57
N GLN A 113 -4.19 16.06 9.21
CA GLN A 113 -3.32 16.84 8.33
C GLN A 113 -3.93 17.07 6.96
N ALA A 114 -4.65 16.09 6.40
CA ALA A 114 -5.36 16.25 5.14
C ALA A 114 -6.47 17.30 5.23
N VAL A 115 -7.24 17.30 6.33
CA VAL A 115 -8.28 18.31 6.58
C VAL A 115 -7.67 19.71 6.70
N GLU A 116 -6.55 19.84 7.42
CA GLU A 116 -5.82 21.11 7.56
C GLU A 116 -5.28 21.63 6.21
N GLU A 117 -4.93 20.72 5.29
CA GLU A 117 -4.53 21.03 3.91
C GLU A 117 -5.74 21.38 3.00
N GLY A 118 -6.97 21.33 3.52
CA GLY A 118 -8.20 21.65 2.79
C GLY A 118 -8.74 20.53 1.92
N ILE A 119 -8.38 19.27 2.22
CA ILE A 119 -8.93 18.09 1.55
C ILE A 119 -10.29 17.77 2.17
N MET A 120 -11.31 17.53 1.33
CA MET A 120 -12.66 17.19 1.75
C MET A 120 -12.79 15.67 1.90
N ILE A 121 -13.27 15.22 3.05
CA ILE A 121 -13.41 13.80 3.37
C ILE A 121 -14.87 13.40 3.38
N HIS A 122 -15.21 12.36 2.63
CA HIS A 122 -16.55 11.79 2.48
C HIS A 122 -16.57 10.34 2.98
N PRO A 123 -16.69 10.11 4.30
CA PRO A 123 -16.85 8.78 4.85
C PRO A 123 -18.22 8.20 4.55
N ALA A 124 -18.37 6.90 4.70
CA ALA A 124 -19.62 6.17 4.50
C ALA A 124 -20.26 6.44 3.12
N GLN A 125 -19.45 6.33 2.05
CA GLN A 125 -19.87 6.50 0.66
C GLN A 125 -19.63 5.24 -0.15
N THR A 126 -20.62 4.84 -0.98
CA THR A 126 -20.40 3.85 -2.03
C THR A 126 -19.87 4.55 -3.28
N PHE A 127 -19.26 3.78 -4.15
CA PHE A 127 -18.83 4.23 -5.49
C PHE A 127 -19.73 3.55 -6.52
N GLU A 128 -20.73 4.26 -7.06
CA GLU A 128 -21.71 3.67 -7.96
C GLU A 128 -21.20 3.62 -9.41
N ARG A 129 -20.71 4.74 -9.92
CA ARG A 129 -20.08 4.82 -11.24
C ARG A 129 -19.19 6.05 -11.36
N ILE A 130 -18.21 5.98 -12.24
CA ILE A 130 -17.43 7.12 -12.72
C ILE A 130 -18.11 7.65 -13.97
N THR A 131 -18.45 8.93 -13.99
CA THR A 131 -19.16 9.55 -15.09
C THR A 131 -18.22 10.17 -16.11
N GLY A 132 -18.68 10.26 -17.36
CA GLY A 132 -17.94 10.91 -18.43
C GLY A 132 -18.12 10.26 -19.80
N THR A 133 -17.66 10.94 -20.83
CA THR A 133 -17.61 10.42 -22.19
C THR A 133 -16.19 10.58 -22.71
N GLY A 134 -15.44 9.48 -22.75
CA GLY A 134 -14.01 9.48 -23.07
C GLY A 134 -13.11 9.91 -21.92
N HIS A 135 -13.50 10.93 -21.17
CA HIS A 135 -12.78 11.48 -20.02
C HIS A 135 -13.69 11.56 -18.80
N VAL A 136 -13.10 11.49 -17.59
CA VAL A 136 -13.81 11.63 -16.30
C VAL A 136 -14.45 13.00 -16.18
N THR A 137 -15.71 13.04 -15.72
CA THR A 137 -16.41 14.26 -15.34
C THR A 137 -16.87 14.26 -13.88
N GLY A 138 -16.79 13.14 -13.18
CA GLY A 138 -17.12 13.00 -11.78
C GLY A 138 -17.41 11.57 -11.38
N VAL A 139 -17.96 11.41 -10.18
CA VAL A 139 -18.37 10.13 -9.60
C VAL A 139 -19.74 10.28 -8.97
N ASP A 140 -20.61 9.29 -9.20
CA ASP A 140 -21.89 9.16 -8.53
C ASP A 140 -21.73 8.28 -7.29
N PHE A 141 -22.28 8.74 -6.17
CA PHE A 141 -22.22 8.14 -4.86
C PHE A 141 -23.60 7.90 -4.26
N MET A 142 -23.67 6.99 -3.28
CA MET A 142 -24.76 6.88 -2.32
C MET A 142 -24.18 6.75 -0.91
N ASN A 143 -24.93 7.19 0.09
CA ASN A 143 -24.53 6.99 1.48
C ASN A 143 -24.57 5.51 1.86
N VAL A 144 -23.62 5.07 2.65
CA VAL A 144 -23.55 3.72 3.24
C VAL A 144 -24.21 3.77 4.61
N LYS A 145 -25.29 2.99 4.79
CA LYS A 145 -25.90 2.78 6.10
C LYS A 145 -25.10 1.81 6.95
N SER A 146 -24.61 0.74 6.32
CA SER A 146 -23.72 -0.25 6.92
C SER A 146 -23.07 -1.09 5.83
N PHE A 147 -21.93 -1.68 6.12
CA PHE A 147 -21.35 -2.72 5.28
C PHE A 147 -20.75 -3.84 6.14
N THR A 148 -20.72 -5.04 5.58
CA THR A 148 -20.09 -6.23 6.18
C THR A 148 -19.36 -6.99 5.09
N PHE A 149 -18.58 -7.99 5.46
CA PHE A 149 -17.99 -8.92 4.52
C PHE A 149 -18.71 -10.27 4.61
N ASP A 150 -19.06 -10.84 3.46
CA ASP A 150 -19.60 -12.19 3.38
C ASP A 150 -18.52 -13.27 3.65
N GLU A 151 -18.92 -14.54 3.64
CA GLU A 151 -18.00 -15.68 3.82
C GLU A 151 -16.88 -15.75 2.78
N ASN A 152 -17.08 -15.13 1.61
CA ASN A 152 -16.09 -15.00 0.55
C ASN A 152 -15.29 -13.69 0.65
N HIS A 153 -15.43 -12.96 1.76
CA HIS A 153 -14.84 -11.64 2.00
C HIS A 153 -15.21 -10.60 0.92
N ARG A 154 -16.41 -10.66 0.36
CA ARG A 154 -16.95 -9.62 -0.51
C ARG A 154 -17.75 -8.63 0.32
N ALA A 155 -17.59 -7.35 0.03
CA ALA A 155 -18.36 -6.31 0.71
C ALA A 155 -19.84 -6.45 0.37
N VAL A 156 -20.69 -6.60 1.38
CA VAL A 156 -22.14 -6.50 1.31
C VAL A 156 -22.49 -5.12 1.84
N ILE A 157 -22.95 -4.24 0.95
CA ILE A 157 -23.15 -2.83 1.23
C ILE A 157 -24.66 -2.55 1.30
N HIS A 158 -25.11 -2.02 2.41
CA HIS A 158 -26.46 -1.50 2.60
C HIS A 158 -26.46 0.01 2.37
N ARG A 159 -27.12 0.44 1.31
CA ARG A 159 -27.22 1.85 0.91
C ARG A 159 -28.34 2.53 1.65
N GLU A 160 -28.21 3.83 1.84
CA GLU A 160 -29.30 4.69 2.28
C GLU A 160 -30.16 5.07 1.06
N GLU A 161 -31.49 4.88 1.14
CA GLU A 161 -32.40 5.21 0.06
C GLU A 161 -32.47 6.73 -0.16
N ASN A 162 -32.56 7.16 -1.41
CA ASN A 162 -32.64 8.56 -1.83
C ASN A 162 -31.44 9.43 -1.39
N SER A 163 -30.24 8.81 -1.32
CA SER A 163 -28.99 9.49 -0.95
C SER A 163 -28.03 9.67 -2.12
N GLU A 164 -28.53 9.46 -3.35
CA GLU A 164 -27.75 9.62 -4.57
C GLU A 164 -27.23 11.06 -4.69
N HIS A 165 -25.95 11.19 -4.92
CA HIS A 165 -25.33 12.49 -5.18
C HIS A 165 -24.12 12.35 -6.09
N HIS A 166 -23.72 13.47 -6.68
CA HIS A 166 -22.63 13.54 -7.63
C HIS A 166 -21.55 14.50 -7.13
N ILE A 167 -20.29 14.11 -7.30
CA ILE A 167 -19.13 14.98 -7.10
C ILE A 167 -18.41 15.12 -8.44
N GLU A 168 -18.24 16.36 -8.90
CA GLU A 168 -17.50 16.66 -10.13
C GLU A 168 -16.00 16.41 -9.95
N ALA A 169 -15.37 15.83 -10.95
CA ALA A 169 -13.93 15.66 -11.00
C ALA A 169 -13.45 15.46 -12.43
N ASP A 170 -12.20 15.82 -12.68
CA ASP A 170 -11.50 15.50 -13.91
C ASP A 170 -10.52 14.30 -13.73
N THR A 171 -10.31 13.92 -12.51
CA THR A 171 -9.39 12.81 -12.14
C THR A 171 -9.96 11.96 -11.02
N VAL A 172 -9.89 10.65 -11.19
CA VAL A 172 -10.24 9.67 -10.15
C VAL A 172 -9.02 8.79 -9.86
N ILE A 173 -8.61 8.72 -8.60
CA ILE A 173 -7.50 7.86 -8.17
C ILE A 173 -8.06 6.70 -7.34
N PHE A 174 -7.89 5.46 -7.83
CA PHE A 174 -8.21 4.29 -7.03
C PHE A 174 -7.12 4.03 -5.99
N ALA A 175 -7.47 4.09 -4.71
CA ALA A 175 -6.62 3.78 -3.56
C ALA A 175 -7.24 2.69 -2.67
N VAL A 176 -7.85 1.68 -3.29
CA VAL A 176 -8.62 0.59 -2.67
C VAL A 176 -7.81 -0.69 -2.49
N GLY A 177 -6.51 -0.56 -2.32
CA GLY A 177 -5.58 -1.65 -2.09
C GLY A 177 -4.54 -1.80 -3.19
N GLN A 178 -3.62 -2.72 -2.92
CA GLN A 178 -2.49 -3.07 -3.78
C GLN A 178 -2.30 -4.58 -3.77
N ARG A 179 -1.61 -5.10 -4.78
CA ARG A 179 -1.31 -6.51 -4.91
C ARG A 179 0.07 -6.72 -5.52
N PRO A 180 0.70 -7.88 -5.32
CA PRO A 180 1.90 -8.25 -6.03
C PRO A 180 1.67 -8.27 -7.55
N ASP A 181 2.67 -7.83 -8.31
CA ASP A 181 2.66 -7.93 -9.76
C ASP A 181 3.26 -9.28 -10.18
N ILE A 182 2.52 -10.34 -9.91
CA ILE A 182 2.88 -11.73 -10.21
C ILE A 182 1.67 -12.44 -10.80
N THR A 183 1.92 -13.40 -11.66
CA THR A 183 0.89 -14.25 -12.28
C THR A 183 1.19 -15.72 -12.04
N GLU A 184 0.24 -16.60 -12.34
CA GLU A 184 0.41 -18.06 -12.25
C GLU A 184 1.57 -18.59 -13.12
N GLU A 185 1.97 -17.83 -14.16
CA GLU A 185 3.12 -18.17 -15.02
C GLU A 185 4.45 -18.21 -14.27
N ALA A 186 4.53 -17.52 -13.11
CA ALA A 186 5.68 -17.61 -12.21
C ALA A 186 5.88 -19.00 -11.59
N GLY A 187 4.87 -19.88 -11.70
CA GLY A 187 4.92 -21.26 -11.20
C GLY A 187 4.78 -21.38 -9.68
N LEU A 188 4.30 -20.35 -9.01
CA LEU A 188 3.99 -20.33 -7.57
C LEU A 188 2.48 -20.40 -7.36
N ALA A 189 2.05 -21.08 -6.30
CA ALA A 189 0.65 -20.99 -5.88
C ALA A 189 0.34 -19.58 -5.41
N LEU A 190 -0.79 -19.02 -5.88
CA LEU A 190 -1.25 -17.69 -5.53
C LEU A 190 -2.52 -17.79 -4.68
N GLY A 191 -2.59 -16.92 -3.68
CA GLY A 191 -3.76 -16.71 -2.86
C GLY A 191 -4.63 -15.55 -3.35
N ARG A 192 -5.49 -15.05 -2.46
CA ARG A 192 -6.37 -13.93 -2.75
C ARG A 192 -5.57 -12.67 -3.11
N GLY A 193 -6.03 -11.95 -4.13
CA GLY A 193 -5.37 -10.72 -4.57
C GLY A 193 -3.99 -10.93 -5.17
N ASN A 194 -3.71 -12.12 -5.71
CA ASN A 194 -2.42 -12.54 -6.24
C ASN A 194 -1.29 -12.54 -5.18
N SER A 195 -1.63 -12.62 -3.87
CA SER A 195 -0.60 -12.85 -2.87
C SER A 195 0.10 -14.19 -3.12
N ILE A 196 1.39 -14.27 -2.84
CA ILE A 196 2.11 -15.53 -2.92
C ILE A 196 1.64 -16.41 -1.76
N ALA A 197 1.13 -17.60 -2.07
CA ALA A 197 0.70 -18.55 -1.05
C ALA A 197 1.93 -19.17 -0.38
N VAL A 198 1.99 -19.09 0.94
CA VAL A 198 2.96 -19.77 1.80
C VAL A 198 2.25 -20.88 2.58
N ARG A 199 3.00 -21.83 3.13
CA ARG A 199 2.44 -22.97 3.88
C ARG A 199 1.63 -22.49 5.08
N ASP A 200 2.17 -21.55 5.84
CA ASP A 200 1.46 -20.89 6.93
C ASP A 200 1.92 -19.43 7.05
N ILE A 201 0.97 -18.50 7.02
CA ILE A 201 1.27 -17.06 6.94
C ILE A 201 1.93 -16.54 8.22
N GLU A 202 1.69 -17.19 9.36
CA GLU A 202 2.24 -16.80 10.66
C GLU A 202 3.55 -17.54 10.97
N THR A 203 3.66 -18.81 10.58
CA THR A 203 4.71 -19.69 11.10
C THR A 203 5.59 -20.34 10.04
N ASP A 204 5.21 -20.38 8.75
CA ASP A 204 5.98 -21.04 7.69
C ASP A 204 5.93 -20.25 6.37
N LYS A 205 6.98 -19.54 6.07
CA LYS A 205 7.13 -18.68 4.88
C LYS A 205 7.51 -19.44 3.60
N ALA A 206 7.62 -20.78 3.65
CA ALA A 206 7.89 -21.60 2.47
C ALA A 206 6.69 -21.59 1.51
N THR A 207 6.98 -21.45 0.22
CA THR A 207 5.97 -21.47 -0.84
C THR A 207 5.61 -22.90 -1.26
N SER A 208 4.78 -23.03 -2.30
CA SER A 208 4.47 -24.33 -2.94
C SER A 208 5.67 -24.98 -3.64
N VAL A 209 6.74 -24.25 -3.87
CA VAL A 209 7.96 -24.72 -4.54
C VAL A 209 9.09 -24.85 -3.52
N ASP A 210 9.71 -26.01 -3.48
CA ASP A 210 10.79 -26.30 -2.53
C ASP A 210 11.97 -25.32 -2.69
N GLY A 211 12.48 -24.82 -1.55
CA GLY A 211 13.56 -23.85 -1.49
C GLY A 211 13.18 -22.43 -1.93
N ILE A 212 11.88 -22.15 -2.18
CA ILE A 212 11.39 -20.80 -2.42
C ILE A 212 10.52 -20.36 -1.25
N PHE A 213 10.86 -19.22 -0.69
CA PHE A 213 10.19 -18.58 0.44
C PHE A 213 9.60 -17.24 -0.01
N ALA A 214 8.62 -16.71 0.71
CA ALA A 214 8.07 -15.40 0.42
C ALA A 214 7.81 -14.60 1.71
N ALA A 215 7.92 -13.27 1.64
CA ALA A 215 7.78 -12.39 2.80
C ALA A 215 7.21 -11.02 2.44
N GLY A 216 6.77 -10.28 3.47
CA GLY A 216 6.27 -8.91 3.37
C GLY A 216 4.94 -8.80 2.63
N ASP A 217 4.68 -7.66 2.00
CA ASP A 217 3.42 -7.38 1.31
C ASP A 217 3.11 -8.37 0.18
N ALA A 218 4.11 -9.12 -0.28
CA ALA A 218 3.90 -10.17 -1.27
C ALA A 218 3.02 -11.32 -0.76
N ILE A 219 2.94 -11.54 0.56
CA ILE A 219 2.13 -12.58 1.20
C ILE A 219 0.94 -12.03 1.98
N TYR A 220 1.10 -10.89 2.67
CA TYR A 220 0.06 -10.31 3.54
C TYR A 220 -0.87 -9.33 2.82
N GLY A 221 -0.50 -8.81 1.64
CA GLY A 221 -0.98 -7.55 1.13
C GLY A 221 -0.33 -6.37 1.85
N THR A 222 -0.77 -5.14 1.57
CA THR A 222 -0.15 -3.93 2.12
C THR A 222 -0.29 -3.84 3.63
N LYS A 223 0.84 -3.81 4.32
CA LYS A 223 0.97 -3.68 5.77
C LYS A 223 1.99 -2.59 6.12
N SER A 224 2.40 -2.52 7.39
CA SER A 224 3.45 -1.59 7.82
C SER A 224 4.85 -2.06 7.42
N VAL A 225 5.79 -1.11 7.34
CA VAL A 225 7.21 -1.39 7.10
C VAL A 225 7.79 -2.33 8.18
N ILE A 226 7.37 -2.16 9.44
CA ILE A 226 7.84 -3.00 10.56
C ILE A 226 7.41 -4.46 10.35
N MET A 227 6.17 -4.71 9.96
CA MET A 227 5.69 -6.05 9.66
C MET A 227 6.41 -6.68 8.46
N ALA A 228 6.73 -5.88 7.44
CA ALA A 228 7.51 -6.38 6.30
C ALA A 228 8.93 -6.78 6.71
N ILE A 229 9.59 -6.00 7.59
CA ILE A 229 10.91 -6.32 8.15
C ILE A 229 10.83 -7.59 9.00
N GLU A 230 9.86 -7.71 9.90
CA GLU A 230 9.64 -8.89 10.73
C GLU A 230 9.48 -10.15 9.87
N SER A 231 8.57 -10.11 8.91
CA SER A 231 8.34 -11.20 7.96
C SER A 231 9.61 -11.60 7.20
N GLY A 232 10.42 -10.61 6.78
CA GLY A 232 11.70 -10.86 6.13
C GLY A 232 12.71 -11.55 7.04
N ARG A 233 12.76 -11.18 8.33
CA ARG A 233 13.62 -11.82 9.33
C ARG A 233 13.17 -13.25 9.62
N GLU A 234 11.86 -13.50 9.76
CA GLU A 234 11.31 -14.84 9.93
C GLU A 234 11.66 -15.75 8.74
N ALA A 235 11.47 -15.24 7.51
CA ALA A 235 11.86 -15.96 6.31
C ALA A 235 13.36 -16.25 6.26
N ALA A 236 14.22 -15.32 6.67
CA ALA A 236 15.65 -15.51 6.72
C ALA A 236 16.05 -16.62 7.72
N ALA A 237 15.44 -16.64 8.91
CA ALA A 237 15.66 -17.72 9.88
C ALA A 237 15.25 -19.10 9.35
N GLN A 238 14.12 -19.15 8.62
CA GLN A 238 13.65 -20.39 8.00
C GLN A 238 14.52 -20.84 6.83
N ILE A 239 15.06 -19.90 6.06
CA ILE A 239 16.04 -20.19 5.00
C ILE A 239 17.33 -20.73 5.61
N ASP A 240 17.83 -20.16 6.71
CA ASP A 240 19.00 -20.66 7.42
C ASP A 240 18.77 -22.12 7.86
N GLN A 241 17.62 -22.42 8.49
CA GLN A 241 17.25 -23.79 8.85
C GLN A 241 17.16 -24.73 7.65
N TYR A 242 16.55 -24.27 6.55
CA TYR A 242 16.47 -25.04 5.31
C TYR A 242 17.83 -25.40 4.74
N LEU A 243 18.82 -24.52 4.90
CA LEU A 243 20.20 -24.72 4.48
C LEU A 243 21.06 -25.48 5.50
N GLY A 244 20.47 -25.93 6.61
CA GLY A 244 21.15 -26.75 7.63
C GLY A 244 21.68 -25.96 8.83
N GLY A 245 21.35 -24.68 8.94
CA GLY A 245 21.61 -23.85 10.12
C GLY A 245 20.61 -24.10 11.25
N ASN A 246 20.72 -23.35 12.33
CA ASN A 246 19.85 -23.44 13.50
C ASN A 246 18.70 -22.41 13.53
N GLY A 247 18.64 -21.51 12.54
CA GLY A 247 17.67 -20.43 12.46
C GLY A 247 17.98 -19.20 13.33
N ASP A 248 19.11 -19.20 14.02
CA ASP A 248 19.54 -18.06 14.83
C ASP A 248 20.25 -17.02 13.96
N ILE A 249 19.48 -16.05 13.52
CA ILE A 249 19.94 -14.87 12.75
C ILE A 249 20.08 -13.64 13.66
N SER A 250 20.16 -13.85 14.99
CA SER A 250 20.29 -12.72 15.92
C SER A 250 21.61 -11.98 15.69
N GLU A 251 21.50 -10.66 15.51
CA GLU A 251 22.65 -9.76 15.47
C GLU A 251 22.62 -8.87 16.70
N LYS A 252 23.79 -8.60 17.26
CA LYS A 252 23.94 -7.55 18.26
C LYS A 252 23.89 -6.19 17.55
N LEU A 253 22.67 -5.69 17.29
CA LEU A 253 22.46 -4.42 16.61
C LEU A 253 22.80 -3.19 17.44
N ALA A 254 22.98 -3.35 18.76
CA ALA A 254 23.40 -2.29 19.65
C ALA A 254 24.79 -2.58 20.21
N PRO A 255 25.65 -1.56 20.39
CA PRO A 255 26.91 -1.74 21.09
C PRO A 255 26.65 -2.25 22.51
N GLU A 256 27.53 -3.13 23.03
CA GLU A 256 27.43 -3.65 24.41
C GLU A 256 27.55 -2.53 25.46
N GLN A 257 28.00 -1.33 25.07
CA GLN A 257 28.06 -0.16 25.93
C GLN A 257 26.62 0.31 26.22
N LYS A 258 26.33 0.50 27.51
CA LYS A 258 25.08 1.16 27.91
C LYS A 258 25.00 2.50 27.19
N PRO A 259 23.84 2.82 26.57
CA PRO A 259 23.63 4.12 25.98
C PRO A 259 23.96 5.19 27.02
N ASP A 260 24.65 6.25 26.59
CA ASP A 260 24.85 7.41 27.44
C ASP A 260 23.47 7.90 27.90
N ALA A 261 23.29 8.04 29.21
CA ALA A 261 22.04 8.54 29.78
C ALA A 261 21.65 9.94 29.26
N TYR A 262 22.60 10.62 28.60
CA TYR A 262 22.46 11.93 27.99
C TYR A 262 22.30 11.90 26.46
N ILE A 263 22.05 10.75 25.83
CA ILE A 263 21.72 10.70 24.40
C ILE A 263 20.53 11.63 24.14
N GLY A 264 20.75 12.64 23.30
CA GLY A 264 19.75 13.67 22.97
C GLY A 264 19.85 14.95 23.83
N ILE A 265 20.71 15.01 24.83
CA ILE A 265 21.00 16.23 25.61
C ILE A 265 22.39 16.74 25.20
N CYS A 266 22.44 17.45 24.08
CA CYS A 266 23.64 18.23 23.74
C CYS A 266 23.65 19.53 24.54
N GLU A 267 24.84 20.03 24.93
CA GLU A 267 24.99 21.35 25.51
C GLU A 267 24.36 22.41 24.62
N GLY A 268 23.44 23.20 25.16
CA GLY A 268 22.63 24.16 24.41
C GLY A 268 21.33 23.65 23.80
N PHE A 269 21.00 22.35 23.88
CA PHE A 269 19.77 21.79 23.31
C PHE A 269 18.50 22.45 23.90
N GLY A 270 18.51 22.79 25.18
CA GLY A 270 17.38 23.49 25.82
C GLY A 270 17.16 24.95 25.35
N TYR A 271 18.12 25.52 24.65
CA TYR A 271 18.02 26.87 24.08
C TYR A 271 17.75 26.90 22.58
N MET A 272 17.70 25.74 21.90
CA MET A 272 17.35 25.68 20.50
C MET A 272 15.86 25.98 20.32
N GLN A 273 15.56 27.05 19.60
CA GLN A 273 14.20 27.29 19.14
C GLN A 273 13.74 26.18 18.21
N ARG A 274 12.59 25.56 18.51
CA ARG A 274 11.93 24.68 17.57
C ARG A 274 11.71 25.41 16.24
N LYS A 275 12.31 24.92 15.18
CA LYS A 275 11.90 25.34 13.84
C LYS A 275 10.52 24.75 13.61
N ASN A 276 9.54 25.59 13.32
CA ASN A 276 8.26 25.12 12.81
C ASN A 276 8.51 24.28 11.56
N ARG A 277 7.81 23.14 11.44
CA ARG A 277 7.81 22.40 10.17
C ARG A 277 7.43 23.38 9.07
N CYS A 278 8.25 23.51 8.03
CA CYS A 278 7.82 24.10 6.79
C CYS A 278 6.79 23.14 6.20
N ILE A 279 5.52 23.58 6.21
CA ILE A 279 4.43 22.89 5.52
C ILE A 279 4.55 23.17 4.03
#